data_41dd24a51ed2795f2f8e6c26e526126d
#
_entry.id   41dd24a51ed2795f2f8e6c26e526126d
#
_cell.length_a   1.000
_cell.length_b   1.000
_cell.length_c   1.000
_cell.angle_alpha   90.00
_cell.angle_beta   90.00
_cell.angle_gamma   90.00
#
_symmetry.space_group_name_H-M   'P 1'
#
loop_
_entity.id
_entity.type
_entity.pdbx_description
1 polymer ?
#
loop_
_entity_poly.entity_id
_entity_poly.type
_entity_poly.pdbx_seq_one_letter_code
_entity_poly.pdbx_strand_id
1 'polypeptide(L)'
;MGGSESGKSFLVSGYVRGQWRIHNRRAIVFDPWCKEKKRTDWGAGAWVTDNFSRWKLAATTGPKGCVVVWDEGTSYGGRDRENVEIFTAIRHCHPVFFFIGHRFDAMLPVMRGSLTDVFLARCRSGDAEEWADAFTDDDIMQACDLAQYEFLHKRAFQAIRRVRHTPAEITNGLVL
;
A
#
# COMPACT_ATOMS: atom_id res chain seq x y z
N MET A 1 -19.01 -7.59 2.00
CA MET A 1 -17.89 -7.63 2.96
C MET A 1 -16.75 -8.44 2.35
N GLY A 2 -15.88 -7.84 1.59
CA GLY A 2 -14.81 -8.53 0.84
C GLY A 2 -13.48 -7.80 0.85
N GLY A 3 -13.15 -7.01 1.88
CA GLY A 3 -11.97 -6.15 1.84
C GLY A 3 -10.69 -6.72 2.44
N SER A 4 -10.75 -7.60 3.44
CA SER A 4 -9.55 -8.04 4.17
C SER A 4 -8.83 -9.25 3.55
N GLU A 5 -9.47 -9.99 2.64
CA GLU A 5 -8.93 -11.23 2.07
C GLU A 5 -8.29 -11.05 0.68
N SER A 6 -8.22 -9.83 0.17
CA SER A 6 -7.65 -9.58 -1.17
C SER A 6 -6.13 -9.72 -1.25
N GLY A 7 -5.44 -9.85 -0.11
CA GLY A 7 -4.00 -10.03 -0.05
C GLY A 7 -3.16 -8.75 -0.16
N LYS A 8 -3.76 -7.54 -0.07
CA LYS A 8 -3.04 -6.27 -0.19
C LYS A 8 -1.90 -6.11 0.81
N SER A 9 -2.21 -6.21 2.11
CA SER A 9 -1.19 -6.08 3.17
C SER A 9 -0.15 -7.20 3.06
N PHE A 10 -0.58 -8.41 2.66
CA PHE A 10 0.34 -9.53 2.40
C PHE A 10 1.27 -9.24 1.22
N LEU A 11 0.77 -8.68 0.10
CA LEU A 11 1.59 -8.24 -1.03
C LEU A 11 2.65 -7.22 -0.59
N VAL A 12 2.22 -6.16 0.10
CA VAL A 12 3.13 -5.10 0.55
C VAL A 12 4.17 -5.65 1.54
N SER A 13 3.78 -6.58 2.42
CA SER A 13 4.73 -7.24 3.31
C SER A 13 5.81 -8.02 2.56
N GLY A 14 5.48 -8.60 1.41
CA GLY A 14 6.45 -9.22 0.50
C GLY A 14 7.48 -8.21 -0.02
N TYR A 15 7.03 -7.03 -0.46
CA TYR A 15 7.95 -5.95 -0.86
C TYR A 15 8.81 -5.45 0.31
N VAL A 16 8.25 -5.30 1.49
CA VAL A 16 9.01 -4.91 2.70
C VAL A 16 10.13 -5.91 2.98
N ARG A 17 9.83 -7.21 2.96
CA ARG A 17 10.84 -8.27 3.14
C ARG A 17 11.89 -8.27 2.04
N GLY A 18 11.48 -8.04 0.79
CA GLY A 18 12.40 -7.91 -0.34
C GLY A 18 13.36 -6.73 -0.18
N GLN A 19 12.86 -5.58 0.23
CA GLN A 19 13.69 -4.38 0.49
C GLN A 19 14.70 -4.60 1.63
N TRP A 20 14.29 -5.31 2.69
CA TRP A 20 15.19 -5.70 3.75
C TRP A 20 16.27 -6.66 3.25
N ARG A 21 15.88 -7.73 2.56
CA ARG A 21 16.81 -8.77 2.11
C ARG A 21 17.86 -8.26 1.11
N ILE A 22 17.43 -7.41 0.16
CA ILE A 22 18.29 -6.99 -0.96
C ILE A 22 19.07 -5.71 -0.63
N HIS A 23 18.42 -4.77 0.06
CA HIS A 23 18.98 -3.43 0.29
C HIS A 23 19.27 -3.13 1.75
N ASN A 24 19.04 -4.10 2.67
CA ASN A 24 19.11 -3.90 4.13
C ASN A 24 18.30 -2.67 4.60
N ARG A 25 17.19 -2.41 3.91
CA ARG A 25 16.36 -1.23 4.15
C ARG A 25 15.28 -1.54 5.18
N ARG A 26 15.34 -0.87 6.32
CA ARG A 26 14.35 -1.02 7.40
C ARG A 26 12.98 -0.51 6.99
N ALA A 27 11.95 -0.96 7.68
CA ALA A 27 10.58 -0.50 7.46
C ALA A 27 9.97 0.11 8.73
N ILE A 28 9.14 1.13 8.54
CA ILE A 28 8.31 1.78 9.55
C ILE A 28 6.86 1.52 9.16
N VAL A 29 6.15 0.69 9.91
CA VAL A 29 4.83 0.18 9.54
C VAL A 29 3.78 0.61 10.55
N PHE A 30 2.73 1.27 10.07
CA PHE A 30 1.46 1.35 10.78
C PHE A 30 0.61 0.16 10.38
N ASP A 31 0.25 -0.66 11.34
CA ASP A 31 -0.67 -1.79 11.19
C ASP A 31 -1.58 -1.83 12.42
N PRO A 32 -2.83 -1.37 12.30
CA PRO A 32 -3.75 -1.30 13.44
C PRO A 32 -4.09 -2.69 14.01
N TRP A 33 -3.84 -3.74 13.25
CA TRP A 33 -4.14 -5.13 13.61
C TRP A 33 -2.89 -5.92 14.06
N CYS A 34 -1.75 -5.26 14.24
CA CYS A 34 -0.47 -5.92 14.50
C CYS A 34 -0.45 -6.79 15.77
N LYS A 35 -1.40 -6.60 16.68
CA LYS A 35 -1.57 -7.42 17.90
C LYS A 35 -2.53 -8.59 17.72
N GLU A 36 -3.23 -8.66 16.59
CA GLU A 36 -4.18 -9.74 16.32
C GLU A 36 -3.47 -11.05 15.97
N LYS A 37 -4.12 -12.19 16.26
CA LYS A 37 -3.56 -13.52 15.99
C LYS A 37 -3.25 -13.79 14.51
N LYS A 38 -4.00 -13.17 13.61
CA LYS A 38 -3.84 -13.30 12.14
C LYS A 38 -3.17 -12.07 11.52
N ARG A 39 -2.32 -11.40 12.27
CA ARG A 39 -1.58 -10.22 11.78
C ARG A 39 -0.70 -10.55 10.58
N THR A 40 -0.46 -9.54 9.75
CA THR A 40 0.52 -9.61 8.68
C THR A 40 1.93 -9.72 9.25
N ASP A 41 2.72 -10.66 8.73
CA ASP A 41 4.16 -10.72 9.03
C ASP A 41 4.93 -9.74 8.13
N TRP A 42 5.42 -8.66 8.72
CA TRP A 42 6.16 -7.61 8.03
C TRP A 42 7.67 -7.90 7.92
N GLY A 43 8.15 -8.98 8.55
CA GLY A 43 9.55 -9.39 8.54
C GLY A 43 10.44 -8.71 9.58
N ALA A 44 11.65 -9.25 9.75
CA ALA A 44 12.57 -8.88 10.85
C ALA A 44 13.09 -7.43 10.78
N GLY A 45 13.12 -6.83 9.59
CA GLY A 45 13.55 -5.44 9.39
C GLY A 45 12.49 -4.38 9.68
N ALA A 46 11.28 -4.77 10.08
CA ALA A 46 10.16 -3.87 10.27
C ALA A 46 9.94 -3.51 11.74
N TRP A 47 9.84 -2.21 12.02
CA TRP A 47 9.23 -1.71 13.25
C TRP A 47 7.75 -1.47 12.99
N VAL A 48 6.89 -2.15 13.74
CA VAL A 48 5.44 -2.18 13.53
C VAL A 48 4.72 -1.62 14.74
N THR A 49 3.72 -0.78 14.53
CA THR A 49 2.91 -0.19 15.60
C THR A 49 1.45 -0.04 15.18
N ASP A 50 0.54 -0.21 16.13
CA ASP A 50 -0.88 0.10 16.04
C ASP A 50 -1.22 1.54 16.47
N ASN A 51 -0.22 2.29 16.94
CA ASN A 51 -0.39 3.68 17.36
C ASN A 51 -0.05 4.63 16.23
N PHE A 52 -1.09 5.25 15.64
CA PHE A 52 -0.93 6.14 14.49
C PHE A 52 -0.03 7.36 14.78
N SER A 53 -0.16 7.98 15.95
CA SER A 53 0.68 9.13 16.31
C SER A 53 2.16 8.78 16.46
N ARG A 54 2.47 7.60 17.03
CA ARG A 54 3.85 7.11 17.11
C ARG A 54 4.42 6.78 15.75
N TRP A 55 3.61 6.14 14.89
CA TRP A 55 4.00 5.87 13.51
C TRP A 55 4.26 7.18 12.75
N LYS A 56 3.34 8.16 12.82
CA LYS A 56 3.48 9.47 12.20
C LYS A 56 4.80 10.13 12.58
N LEU A 57 5.10 10.17 13.87
CA LEU A 57 6.36 10.74 14.39
C LEU A 57 7.57 9.99 13.81
N ALA A 58 7.58 8.65 13.87
CA ALA A 58 8.69 7.85 13.35
C ALA A 58 8.87 8.03 11.83
N ALA A 59 7.78 8.07 11.05
CA ALA A 59 7.80 8.23 9.60
C ALA A 59 8.27 9.62 9.15
N THR A 60 8.04 10.68 9.95
CA THR A 60 8.41 12.04 9.58
C THR A 60 9.72 12.52 10.17
N THR A 61 10.10 12.06 11.36
CA THR A 61 11.29 12.51 12.10
C THR A 61 12.33 11.42 12.36
N GLY A 62 11.99 10.16 12.08
CA GLY A 62 12.85 9.00 12.29
C GLY A 62 13.97 8.87 11.24
N PRO A 63 14.69 7.73 11.24
CA PRO A 63 15.76 7.46 10.29
C PRO A 63 15.27 7.55 8.84
N LYS A 64 15.96 8.32 8.01
CA LYS A 64 15.66 8.46 6.57
C LYS A 64 16.02 7.18 5.80
N GLY A 65 15.46 7.03 4.61
CA GLY A 65 15.79 5.92 3.71
C GLY A 65 15.07 4.60 4.04
N CYS A 66 14.09 4.62 4.95
CA CYS A 66 13.27 3.46 5.26
C CYS A 66 12.20 3.18 4.18
N VAL A 67 11.62 1.99 4.21
CA VAL A 67 10.29 1.74 3.64
C VAL A 67 9.25 2.21 4.65
N VAL A 68 8.29 3.01 4.22
CA VAL A 68 7.18 3.42 5.08
C VAL A 68 5.91 2.76 4.60
N VAL A 69 5.14 2.19 5.52
CA VAL A 69 3.85 1.56 5.22
C VAL A 69 2.77 2.19 6.10
N TRP A 70 1.70 2.60 5.46
CA TRP A 70 0.46 3.03 6.11
C TRP A 70 -0.64 2.05 5.72
N ASP A 71 -0.85 1.03 6.55
CA ASP A 71 -1.91 0.05 6.35
C ASP A 71 -3.24 0.58 6.90
N GLU A 72 -4.35 0.14 6.30
CA GLU A 72 -5.71 0.63 6.62
C GLU A 72 -5.84 2.17 6.52
N GLY A 73 -5.07 2.81 5.66
CA GLY A 73 -5.03 4.25 5.55
C GLY A 73 -6.39 4.91 5.29
N THR A 74 -7.30 4.20 4.62
CA THR A 74 -8.67 4.68 4.38
C THR A 74 -9.52 4.77 5.65
N SER A 75 -9.22 3.93 6.65
CA SER A 75 -9.90 3.92 7.95
C SER A 75 -9.21 4.82 8.97
N TYR A 76 -7.93 5.10 8.77
CA TYR A 76 -7.08 5.85 9.70
C TYR A 76 -6.47 7.09 9.02
N GLY A 77 -7.31 8.07 8.72
CA GLY A 77 -6.86 9.41 8.35
C GLY A 77 -6.60 9.68 6.87
N GLY A 78 -6.92 8.77 5.96
CA GLY A 78 -6.79 9.00 4.51
C GLY A 78 -7.63 10.17 3.96
N ARG A 79 -8.67 10.59 4.70
CA ARG A 79 -9.51 11.75 4.39
C ARG A 79 -9.14 13.02 5.18
N ASP A 80 -8.23 12.93 6.13
CA ASP A 80 -7.88 14.05 6.98
C ASP A 80 -6.89 14.97 6.26
N ARG A 81 -7.24 16.23 6.10
CA ARG A 81 -6.37 17.22 5.44
C ARG A 81 -5.03 17.40 6.14
N GLU A 82 -4.98 17.25 7.45
CA GLU A 82 -3.75 17.30 8.25
C GLU A 82 -2.74 16.22 7.84
N ASN A 83 -3.20 15.12 7.24
CA ASN A 83 -2.33 14.03 6.83
C ASN A 83 -1.74 14.21 5.42
N VAL A 84 -2.18 15.22 4.66
CA VAL A 84 -1.59 15.54 3.33
C VAL A 84 -0.11 15.94 3.48
N GLU A 85 0.21 16.74 4.50
CA GLU A 85 1.59 17.17 4.77
C GLU A 85 2.48 15.98 5.14
N ILE A 86 1.93 15.03 5.92
CA ILE A 86 2.64 13.79 6.27
C ILE A 86 2.94 12.97 5.01
N PHE A 87 1.95 12.80 4.15
CA PHE A 87 2.08 12.07 2.89
C PHE A 87 3.20 12.67 2.02
N THR A 88 3.26 13.99 1.95
CA THR A 88 4.31 14.73 1.23
C THR A 88 5.67 14.59 1.92
N ALA A 89 5.74 14.77 3.25
CA ALA A 89 6.98 14.67 4.00
C ALA A 89 7.62 13.28 3.90
N ILE A 90 6.82 12.21 4.00
CA ILE A 90 7.30 10.84 3.85
C ILE A 90 7.97 10.63 2.48
N ARG A 91 7.38 11.12 1.40
CA ARG A 91 7.93 10.98 0.05
C ARG A 91 9.28 11.66 -0.13
N HIS A 92 9.54 12.76 0.57
CA HIS A 92 10.82 13.44 0.52
C HIS A 92 11.91 12.77 1.36
N CYS A 93 11.53 12.03 2.41
CA CYS A 93 12.47 11.41 3.35
C CYS A 93 12.74 9.93 3.06
N HIS A 94 11.84 9.26 2.34
CA HIS A 94 11.87 7.81 2.16
C HIS A 94 11.69 7.42 0.69
N PRO A 95 12.49 6.47 0.17
CA PRO A 95 12.46 6.09 -1.24
C PRO A 95 11.22 5.27 -1.62
N VAL A 96 10.60 4.62 -0.63
CA VAL A 96 9.42 3.77 -0.85
C VAL A 96 8.38 4.05 0.22
N PHE A 97 7.19 4.40 -0.22
CA PHE A 97 6.04 4.60 0.63
C PHE A 97 4.84 3.82 0.08
N PHE A 98 4.27 2.95 0.91
CA PHE A 98 3.05 2.22 0.61
C PHE A 98 1.88 2.77 1.41
N PHE A 99 0.82 3.14 0.72
CA PHE A 99 -0.48 3.42 1.31
C PHE A 99 -1.44 2.30 0.93
N ILE A 100 -2.01 1.61 1.91
CA ILE A 100 -2.95 0.51 1.69
C ILE A 100 -4.34 0.99 2.07
N GLY A 101 -5.24 0.95 1.10
CA GLY A 101 -6.62 1.37 1.26
C GLY A 101 -7.62 0.38 0.68
N HIS A 102 -8.88 0.55 1.03
CA HIS A 102 -9.98 -0.31 0.60
C HIS A 102 -10.89 0.33 -0.44
N ARG A 103 -10.91 1.66 -0.51
CA ARG A 103 -11.83 2.41 -1.36
C ARG A 103 -11.12 3.61 -1.98
N PHE A 104 -11.49 3.91 -3.22
CA PHE A 104 -10.96 5.06 -3.95
C PHE A 104 -11.30 6.40 -3.26
N ASP A 105 -12.56 6.58 -2.92
CA ASP A 105 -13.09 7.82 -2.33
C ASP A 105 -12.58 8.11 -0.91
N ALA A 106 -11.98 7.11 -0.26
CA ALA A 106 -11.42 7.26 1.08
C ALA A 106 -9.99 7.85 1.10
N MET A 107 -9.50 8.32 -0.04
CA MET A 107 -8.21 9.01 -0.19
C MET A 107 -8.44 10.39 -0.81
N LEU A 108 -7.84 11.43 -0.27
CA LEU A 108 -7.98 12.78 -0.82
C LEU A 108 -7.42 12.88 -2.26
N PRO A 109 -8.03 13.68 -3.14
CA PRO A 109 -7.57 13.83 -4.54
C PRO A 109 -6.09 14.23 -4.66
N VAL A 110 -5.61 15.12 -3.80
CA VAL A 110 -4.20 15.54 -3.78
C VAL A 110 -3.24 14.40 -3.44
N MET A 111 -3.65 13.48 -2.58
CA MET A 111 -2.87 12.29 -2.25
C MET A 111 -2.88 11.30 -3.43
N ARG A 112 -4.04 11.10 -4.07
CA ARG A 112 -4.17 10.24 -5.27
C ARG A 112 -3.30 10.73 -6.41
N GLY A 113 -3.31 12.04 -6.69
CA GLY A 113 -2.45 12.65 -7.71
C GLY A 113 -0.95 12.54 -7.44
N SER A 114 -0.59 12.15 -6.21
CA SER A 114 0.81 11.93 -5.83
C SER A 114 1.28 10.49 -6.00
N LEU A 115 0.40 9.54 -6.34
CA LEU A 115 0.76 8.14 -6.52
C LEU A 115 1.57 7.96 -7.80
N THR A 116 2.64 7.20 -7.72
CA THR A 116 3.45 6.81 -8.88
C THR A 116 3.04 5.44 -9.42
N ASP A 117 2.68 4.56 -8.53
CA ASP A 117 2.26 3.19 -8.82
C ASP A 117 1.00 2.85 -8.02
N VAL A 118 0.07 2.14 -8.63
CA VAL A 118 -1.15 1.65 -7.98
C VAL A 118 -1.28 0.16 -8.23
N PHE A 119 -1.47 -0.60 -7.15
CA PHE A 119 -1.81 -2.00 -7.21
C PHE A 119 -3.26 -2.19 -6.80
N LEU A 120 -4.11 -2.52 -7.75
CA LEU A 120 -5.52 -2.78 -7.51
C LEU A 120 -5.72 -4.28 -7.32
N ALA A 121 -6.19 -4.68 -6.16
CA ALA A 121 -6.74 -6.01 -5.93
C ALA A 121 -8.20 -6.03 -6.41
N ARG A 122 -8.82 -7.20 -6.43
CA ARG A 122 -10.24 -7.33 -6.75
C ARG A 122 -11.09 -6.31 -6.00
N CYS A 123 -11.87 -5.55 -6.74
CA CYS A 123 -12.76 -4.52 -6.22
C CYS A 123 -14.14 -4.60 -6.87
N ARG A 124 -15.07 -3.78 -6.39
CA ARG A 124 -16.41 -3.64 -6.98
C ARG A 124 -16.35 -2.76 -8.22
N SER A 125 -17.34 -2.90 -9.10
CA SER A 125 -17.41 -2.11 -10.35
C SER A 125 -17.35 -0.60 -10.08
N GLY A 126 -18.10 -0.08 -9.11
CA GLY A 126 -18.06 1.35 -8.80
C GLY A 126 -16.67 1.86 -8.37
N ASP A 127 -15.95 1.09 -7.55
CA ASP A 127 -14.56 1.46 -7.20
C ASP A 127 -13.63 1.36 -8.44
N ALA A 128 -13.84 0.37 -9.31
CA ALA A 128 -13.06 0.23 -10.54
C ALA A 128 -13.33 1.37 -11.52
N GLU A 129 -14.58 1.81 -11.68
CA GLU A 129 -14.98 2.95 -12.50
C GLU A 129 -14.30 4.25 -12.02
N GLU A 130 -14.32 4.52 -10.71
CA GLU A 130 -13.64 5.70 -10.14
C GLU A 130 -12.11 5.68 -10.41
N TRP A 131 -11.48 4.51 -10.37
CA TRP A 131 -10.06 4.36 -10.72
C TRP A 131 -9.84 4.50 -12.22
N ALA A 132 -10.72 3.93 -13.07
CA ALA A 132 -10.65 4.04 -14.52
C ALA A 132 -10.75 5.50 -14.98
N ASP A 133 -11.70 6.25 -14.43
CA ASP A 133 -11.86 7.68 -14.68
C ASP A 133 -10.61 8.47 -14.25
N ALA A 134 -10.10 8.21 -13.05
CA ALA A 134 -8.95 8.93 -12.52
C ALA A 134 -7.65 8.72 -13.33
N PHE A 135 -7.49 7.55 -13.93
CA PHE A 135 -6.33 7.23 -14.79
C PHE A 135 -6.61 7.31 -16.28
N THR A 136 -7.87 7.60 -16.68
CA THR A 136 -8.33 7.60 -18.06
C THR A 136 -7.95 6.29 -18.78
N ASP A 137 -8.29 5.16 -18.15
CA ASP A 137 -7.85 3.83 -18.57
C ASP A 137 -8.91 2.76 -18.23
N ASP A 138 -9.76 2.43 -19.23
CA ASP A 138 -10.87 1.48 -19.07
C ASP A 138 -10.40 0.05 -18.76
N ASP A 139 -9.15 -0.29 -19.07
CA ASP A 139 -8.59 -1.60 -18.73
C ASP A 139 -8.55 -1.87 -17.21
N ILE A 140 -8.67 -0.82 -16.39
CA ILE A 140 -8.79 -0.92 -14.94
C ILE A 140 -10.05 -1.70 -14.52
N MET A 141 -11.09 -1.74 -15.34
CA MET A 141 -12.30 -2.52 -15.09
C MET A 141 -12.02 -4.02 -14.92
N GLN A 142 -10.91 -4.53 -15.47
CA GLN A 142 -10.46 -5.90 -15.23
C GLN A 142 -10.20 -6.22 -13.74
N ALA A 143 -10.11 -5.20 -12.88
CA ALA A 143 -9.96 -5.41 -11.43
C ALA A 143 -11.18 -6.13 -10.81
N CYS A 144 -12.34 -6.07 -11.43
CA CYS A 144 -13.54 -6.77 -10.96
C CYS A 144 -13.40 -8.31 -11.00
N ASP A 145 -12.58 -8.82 -11.92
CA ASP A 145 -12.46 -10.26 -12.22
C ASP A 145 -11.15 -10.90 -11.70
N LEU A 146 -10.40 -10.16 -10.88
CA LEU A 146 -9.15 -10.67 -10.33
C LEU A 146 -9.39 -11.79 -9.32
N ALA A 147 -8.54 -12.82 -9.37
CA ALA A 147 -8.47 -13.85 -8.34
C ALA A 147 -7.68 -13.35 -7.11
N GLN A 148 -7.69 -14.14 -6.06
CA GLN A 148 -6.84 -13.88 -4.89
C GLN A 148 -5.36 -13.88 -5.28
N TYR A 149 -4.59 -12.91 -4.77
CA TYR A 149 -3.17 -12.65 -5.12
C TYR A 149 -2.92 -12.25 -6.58
N GLU A 150 -3.96 -11.89 -7.31
CA GLU A 150 -3.85 -11.17 -8.57
C GLU A 150 -4.09 -9.68 -8.35
N PHE A 151 -3.32 -8.87 -9.04
CA PHE A 151 -3.37 -7.41 -8.94
C PHE A 151 -3.25 -6.81 -10.34
N LEU A 152 -3.92 -5.69 -10.57
CA LEU A 152 -3.58 -4.82 -11.67
C LEU A 152 -2.54 -3.82 -11.18
N HIS A 153 -1.40 -3.77 -11.84
CA HIS A 153 -0.36 -2.78 -11.58
C HIS A 153 -0.45 -1.68 -12.64
N LYS A 154 -0.78 -0.48 -12.19
CA LYS A 154 -0.81 0.73 -13.01
C LYS A 154 0.30 1.66 -12.55
N ARG A 155 1.18 2.03 -13.45
CA ARG A 155 2.13 3.13 -13.31
C ARG A 155 1.69 4.30 -14.17
N ALA A 156 1.87 5.53 -13.70
CA ALA A 156 1.54 6.72 -14.47
C ALA A 156 2.14 6.65 -15.88
N PHE A 157 1.33 6.96 -16.90
CA PHE A 157 1.71 6.96 -18.33
C PHE A 157 2.15 5.61 -18.91
N GLN A 158 1.91 4.49 -18.23
CA GLN A 158 2.19 3.14 -18.73
C GLN A 158 0.91 2.34 -18.87
N ALA A 159 0.93 1.36 -19.78
CA ALA A 159 -0.15 0.39 -19.90
C ALA A 159 -0.29 -0.40 -18.58
N ILE A 160 -1.52 -0.78 -18.28
CA ILE A 160 -1.81 -1.62 -17.12
C ILE A 160 -1.22 -3.02 -17.31
N ARG A 161 -0.78 -3.63 -16.20
CA ARG A 161 -0.26 -5.00 -16.20
C ARG A 161 -1.00 -5.82 -15.16
N ARG A 162 -1.44 -7.00 -15.54
CA ARG A 162 -1.95 -8.00 -14.60
C ARG A 162 -0.77 -8.77 -14.00
N VAL A 163 -0.67 -8.74 -12.69
CA VAL A 163 0.43 -9.36 -11.93
C VAL A 163 -0.16 -10.39 -10.99
N ARG A 164 0.41 -11.58 -10.98
CA ARG A 164 0.04 -12.65 -10.05
C ARG A 164 1.24 -13.06 -9.25
N HIS A 165 1.07 -13.17 -7.94
CA HIS A 165 2.09 -13.67 -7.03
C HIS A 165 1.58 -14.88 -6.27
N THR A 166 2.43 -15.88 -6.12
CA THR A 166 2.14 -17.00 -5.22
C THR A 166 2.41 -16.59 -3.76
N PRO A 167 1.72 -17.20 -2.79
CA PRO A 167 2.02 -16.96 -1.38
C PRO A 167 3.49 -17.21 -1.02
N ALA A 168 4.13 -18.20 -1.65
CA ALA A 168 5.55 -18.51 -1.45
C ALA A 168 6.47 -17.37 -1.92
N GLU A 169 6.23 -16.79 -3.11
CA GLU A 169 6.99 -15.64 -3.62
C GLU A 169 6.84 -14.45 -2.68
N ILE A 170 5.62 -14.15 -2.25
CA ILE A 170 5.37 -13.04 -1.32
C ILE A 170 6.10 -13.27 0.00
N THR A 171 6.04 -14.50 0.55
CA THR A 171 6.73 -14.84 1.81
C THR A 171 8.23 -14.72 1.68
N ASN A 172 8.81 -15.11 0.55
CA ASN A 172 10.24 -15.00 0.28
C ASN A 172 10.72 -13.58 -0.01
N GLY A 173 9.82 -12.63 -0.20
CA GLY A 173 10.10 -11.23 -0.47
C GLY A 173 10.13 -10.89 -1.95
N LEU A 174 9.39 -9.84 -2.32
CA LEU A 174 9.25 -9.32 -3.67
C LEU A 174 10.23 -8.18 -3.94
N VAL A 175 10.54 -7.97 -5.22
CA VAL A 175 11.36 -6.85 -5.71
C VAL A 175 10.46 -5.92 -6.52
N LEU A 176 10.56 -4.61 -6.28
CA LEU A 176 9.88 -3.56 -7.06
C LEU A 176 10.62 -3.30 -8.37
#